data_78f73975e41b23773c47ee1eba14d442
#
_entry.id   78f73975e41b23773c47ee1eba14d442
#
_cell.length_a   1.000
_cell.length_b   1.000
_cell.length_c   1.000
_cell.angle_alpha   90.00
_cell.angle_beta   90.00
_cell.angle_gamma   90.00
#
_symmetry.space_group_name_H-M   'P 1'
#
loop_
_entity.id
_entity.type
_entity.pdbx_description
1 polymer ?
#
loop_
_entity_poly.entity_id
_entity_poly.type
_entity_poly.pdbx_seq_one_letter_code
_entity_poly.pdbx_strand_id
1 'polypeptide(L)'
;MNPMSKPLVQWTINPRRTAVIVVDMQKVFCAPTGALYVKRTADIIEPVQRLLRAARTGGVMVVYLRHIVRGDGSDTGRMRDLYPKVDQILARHDPDAEVIEALAPQPGDVVVDKLFYSGFHNTDLDTVLRARDVDTIIVCGTVTNVCCETTIRDGAHREYKVIALSDANAAMDYPDVGFGAVSAEDVQRISMTTIAYELGEVTTTADVIQRIESA
;
A
#
# COMPACT_ATOMS: atom_id res chain seq x y z
N MET A 1 1.58 -27.82 -5.49
CA MET A 1 0.99 -26.54 -5.91
C MET A 1 1.08 -26.47 -7.41
N ASN A 2 -0.05 -26.28 -8.10
CA ASN A 2 -0.04 -26.03 -9.54
C ASN A 2 0.73 -24.74 -9.81
N PRO A 3 1.68 -24.68 -10.77
CA PRO A 3 2.32 -23.43 -11.12
C PRO A 3 1.21 -22.44 -11.50
N MET A 4 1.30 -21.23 -10.96
CA MET A 4 0.32 -20.17 -11.23
C MET A 4 0.10 -20.11 -12.74
N SER A 5 -1.14 -20.37 -13.16
CA SER A 5 -1.57 -20.03 -14.50
C SER A 5 -1.23 -18.55 -14.71
N LYS A 6 -0.81 -18.18 -15.94
CA LYS A 6 -0.50 -16.78 -16.31
C LYS A 6 -1.49 -15.82 -15.67
N PRO A 7 -1.04 -14.66 -15.17
CA PRO A 7 -1.98 -13.64 -14.68
C PRO A 7 -3.03 -13.38 -15.76
N LEU A 8 -4.29 -13.15 -15.35
CA LEU A 8 -5.39 -12.87 -16.29
C LEU A 8 -5.09 -11.62 -17.12
N VAL A 9 -4.33 -10.68 -16.55
CA VAL A 9 -3.84 -9.48 -17.22
C VAL A 9 -2.37 -9.26 -16.85
N GLN A 10 -1.58 -8.74 -17.79
CA GLN A 10 -0.22 -8.26 -17.57
C GLN A 10 -0.05 -6.92 -18.27
N TRP A 11 0.14 -5.86 -17.45
CA TRP A 11 0.29 -4.51 -17.96
C TRP A 11 1.73 -4.22 -18.38
N THR A 12 1.93 -3.53 -19.49
CA THR A 12 3.25 -2.99 -19.84
C THR A 12 3.61 -1.87 -18.87
N ILE A 13 4.79 -1.94 -18.26
CA ILE A 13 5.33 -0.89 -17.42
C ILE A 13 6.06 0.13 -18.29
N ASN A 14 5.55 1.37 -18.32
CA ASN A 14 6.26 2.52 -18.85
C ASN A 14 6.73 3.37 -17.65
N PRO A 15 8.04 3.45 -17.37
CA PRO A 15 8.54 4.14 -16.18
C PRO A 15 8.01 5.56 -16.00
N ARG A 16 7.91 6.33 -17.10
CA ARG A 16 7.44 7.73 -17.08
C ARG A 16 5.94 7.87 -16.79
N ARG A 17 5.17 6.79 -16.93
CA ARG A 17 3.72 6.75 -16.73
C ARG A 17 3.31 5.79 -15.60
N THR A 18 4.28 5.40 -14.79
CA THR A 18 4.08 4.46 -13.68
C THR A 18 4.46 5.12 -12.36
N ALA A 19 3.70 4.81 -11.31
CA ALA A 19 4.03 5.19 -9.95
C ALA A 19 4.03 3.96 -9.03
N VAL A 20 5.00 3.89 -8.12
CA VAL A 20 4.97 2.99 -6.96
C VAL A 20 4.28 3.71 -5.82
N ILE A 21 3.23 3.10 -5.28
CA ILE A 21 2.44 3.58 -4.15
C ILE A 21 2.80 2.75 -2.91
N VAL A 22 3.50 3.36 -1.97
CA VAL A 22 3.91 2.75 -0.69
C VAL A 22 2.87 3.10 0.36
N VAL A 23 2.10 2.11 0.81
CA VAL A 23 0.94 2.32 1.68
C VAL A 23 1.31 2.06 3.14
N ASP A 24 1.19 3.08 3.97
CA ASP A 24 1.20 3.03 5.45
C ASP A 24 2.39 2.27 6.07
N MET A 25 3.57 2.34 5.46
CA MET A 25 4.80 1.76 6.04
C MET A 25 5.35 2.64 7.17
N GLN A 26 4.47 3.01 8.11
CA GLN A 26 4.72 3.85 9.28
C GLN A 26 5.12 3.00 10.49
N LYS A 27 5.83 3.58 11.47
CA LYS A 27 6.27 2.88 12.69
C LYS A 27 5.10 2.28 13.47
N VAL A 28 3.96 2.98 13.53
CA VAL A 28 2.74 2.52 14.20
C VAL A 28 2.26 1.15 13.69
N PHE A 29 2.49 0.83 12.40
CA PHE A 29 2.13 -0.45 11.79
C PHE A 29 3.29 -1.43 11.68
N CYS A 30 4.53 -0.94 11.59
CA CYS A 30 5.70 -1.76 11.24
C CYS A 30 6.62 -2.05 12.43
N ALA A 31 6.64 -1.21 13.47
CA ALA A 31 7.47 -1.44 14.64
C ALA A 31 6.78 -2.43 15.60
N PRO A 32 7.51 -3.38 16.22
CA PRO A 32 6.94 -4.31 17.20
C PRO A 32 6.27 -3.63 18.40
N THR A 33 6.64 -2.38 18.70
CA THR A 33 6.06 -1.53 19.74
C THR A 33 4.89 -0.68 19.26
N GLY A 34 4.63 -0.67 17.95
CA GLY A 34 3.56 0.15 17.34
C GLY A 34 2.17 -0.29 17.80
N ALA A 35 1.30 0.67 18.08
CA ALA A 35 -0.04 0.41 18.60
C ALA A 35 -0.95 -0.40 17.66
N LEU A 36 -0.65 -0.40 16.35
CA LEU A 36 -1.36 -1.14 15.30
C LEU A 36 -0.42 -2.11 14.57
N TYR A 37 0.54 -2.68 15.29
CA TYR A 37 1.58 -3.52 14.71
C TYR A 37 1.04 -4.68 13.90
N VAL A 38 1.49 -4.77 12.64
CA VAL A 38 1.23 -5.84 11.69
C VAL A 38 2.51 -6.68 11.54
N LYS A 39 2.56 -7.84 12.20
CA LYS A 39 3.77 -8.67 12.30
C LYS A 39 4.43 -8.95 10.94
N ARG A 40 3.64 -9.20 9.90
CA ARG A 40 4.14 -9.54 8.55
C ARG A 40 4.75 -8.36 7.79
N THR A 41 4.68 -7.14 8.31
CA THR A 41 5.39 -6.00 7.69
C THR A 41 6.89 -6.21 7.69
N ALA A 42 7.45 -6.95 8.66
CA ALA A 42 8.86 -7.29 8.69
C ALA A 42 9.31 -8.08 7.43
N ASP A 43 8.45 -8.92 6.88
CA ASP A 43 8.75 -9.78 5.74
C ASP A 43 8.81 -8.99 4.42
N ILE A 44 8.16 -7.82 4.36
CA ILE A 44 8.05 -7.02 3.13
C ILE A 44 9.03 -5.84 3.06
N ILE A 45 9.76 -5.52 4.13
CA ILE A 45 10.70 -4.39 4.13
C ILE A 45 11.75 -4.53 3.02
N GLU A 46 12.42 -5.69 2.94
CA GLU A 46 13.46 -5.93 1.93
C GLU A 46 12.92 -5.92 0.49
N PRO A 47 11.82 -6.62 0.15
CA PRO A 47 11.18 -6.50 -1.15
C PRO A 47 10.84 -5.05 -1.54
N VAL A 48 10.24 -4.27 -0.63
CA VAL A 48 9.92 -2.86 -0.87
C VAL A 48 11.19 -2.02 -1.07
N GLN A 49 12.25 -2.23 -0.29
CA GLN A 49 13.53 -1.54 -0.51
C GLN A 49 14.11 -1.77 -1.89
N ARG A 50 14.07 -3.02 -2.38
CA ARG A 50 14.56 -3.39 -3.73
C ARG A 50 13.72 -2.69 -4.80
N LEU A 51 12.39 -2.74 -4.66
CA LEU A 51 11.47 -2.07 -5.56
C LEU A 51 11.75 -0.56 -5.64
N LEU A 52 11.89 0.10 -4.50
CA LEU A 52 12.14 1.54 -4.44
C LEU A 52 13.47 1.94 -5.09
N ARG A 53 14.52 1.14 -4.89
CA ARG A 53 15.80 1.37 -5.60
C ARG A 53 15.62 1.28 -7.12
N ALA A 54 14.98 0.22 -7.61
CA ALA A 54 14.73 0.04 -9.04
C ALA A 54 13.82 1.14 -9.60
N ALA A 55 12.76 1.50 -8.89
CA ALA A 55 11.83 2.56 -9.29
C ALA A 55 12.55 3.91 -9.45
N ARG A 56 13.32 4.33 -8.45
CA ARG A 56 14.06 5.60 -8.50
C ARG A 56 15.11 5.61 -9.62
N THR A 57 15.87 4.53 -9.78
CA THR A 57 16.88 4.40 -10.85
C THR A 57 16.23 4.39 -12.25
N GLY A 58 15.09 3.73 -12.39
CA GLY A 58 14.34 3.63 -13.65
C GLY A 58 13.46 4.85 -13.96
N GLY A 59 13.43 5.86 -13.09
CA GLY A 59 12.62 7.07 -13.31
C GLY A 59 11.12 6.87 -13.06
N VAL A 60 10.73 5.81 -12.34
CA VAL A 60 9.36 5.57 -11.88
C VAL A 60 9.09 6.48 -10.68
N MET A 61 7.94 7.14 -10.69
CA MET A 61 7.49 7.98 -9.58
C MET A 61 7.29 7.15 -8.31
N VAL A 62 7.71 7.67 -7.16
CA VAL A 62 7.44 7.07 -5.85
C VAL A 62 6.52 7.97 -5.05
N VAL A 63 5.43 7.40 -4.54
CA VAL A 63 4.45 8.08 -3.68
C VAL A 63 4.28 7.28 -2.40
N TYR A 64 4.44 7.95 -1.27
CA TYR A 64 4.13 7.41 0.05
C TYR A 64 2.74 7.86 0.47
N LEU A 65 1.92 6.93 0.92
CA LEU A 65 0.69 7.22 1.65
C LEU A 65 0.96 7.05 3.14
N ARG A 66 0.58 8.05 3.94
CA ARG A 66 0.62 7.95 5.40
C ARG A 66 -0.79 8.12 5.94
N HIS A 67 -1.19 7.24 6.85
CA HIS A 67 -2.44 7.39 7.57
C HIS A 67 -2.21 8.37 8.73
N ILE A 68 -2.71 9.59 8.60
CA ILE A 68 -2.44 10.70 9.51
C ILE A 68 -3.75 11.41 9.85
N VAL A 69 -3.96 11.64 11.15
CA VAL A 69 -5.06 12.46 11.67
C VAL A 69 -4.51 13.69 12.39
N ARG A 70 -5.35 14.70 12.63
CA ARG A 70 -4.93 15.96 13.30
C ARG A 70 -4.55 15.77 14.75
N GLY A 71 -5.13 14.78 15.44
CA GLY A 71 -4.88 14.51 16.85
C GLY A 71 -5.81 15.22 17.81
N ASP A 72 -6.66 16.12 17.32
CA ASP A 72 -7.69 16.83 18.10
C ASP A 72 -9.09 16.19 17.96
N GLY A 73 -9.18 15.11 17.19
CA GLY A 73 -10.40 14.37 16.94
C GLY A 73 -11.37 15.02 15.95
N SER A 74 -11.00 16.13 15.31
CA SER A 74 -11.88 16.85 14.39
C SER A 74 -12.05 16.17 13.04
N ASP A 75 -11.18 15.22 12.68
CA ASP A 75 -11.12 14.57 11.37
C ASP A 75 -11.17 13.03 11.38
N THR A 76 -11.31 12.41 12.54
CA THR A 76 -11.34 10.93 12.67
C THR A 76 -12.69 10.28 12.31
N GLY A 77 -13.77 11.05 12.32
CA GLY A 77 -15.10 10.58 11.93
C GLY A 77 -15.53 9.30 12.66
N ARG A 78 -16.11 8.37 11.90
CA ARG A 78 -16.58 7.06 12.41
C ARG A 78 -15.46 6.07 12.74
N MET A 79 -14.23 6.33 12.31
CA MET A 79 -13.09 5.48 12.67
C MET A 79 -12.91 5.40 14.18
N ARG A 80 -13.28 6.46 14.93
CA ARG A 80 -13.24 6.48 16.39
C ARG A 80 -14.18 5.44 17.03
N ASP A 81 -15.29 5.08 16.39
CA ASP A 81 -16.21 4.06 16.90
C ASP A 81 -15.54 2.67 16.90
N LEU A 82 -14.63 2.43 15.95
CA LEU A 82 -13.87 1.17 15.83
C LEU A 82 -12.54 1.23 16.61
N TYR A 83 -11.89 2.38 16.60
CA TYR A 83 -10.58 2.61 17.21
C TYR A 83 -10.65 3.85 18.11
N PRO A 84 -11.08 3.74 19.37
CA PRO A 84 -11.33 4.89 20.25
C PRO A 84 -10.11 5.79 20.51
N LYS A 85 -8.88 5.29 20.25
CA LYS A 85 -7.63 6.02 20.42
C LYS A 85 -7.01 6.49 19.08
N VAL A 86 -7.74 6.40 17.97
CA VAL A 86 -7.21 6.70 16.63
C VAL A 86 -6.63 8.11 16.53
N ASP A 87 -7.25 9.08 17.21
CA ASP A 87 -6.81 10.47 17.29
C ASP A 87 -5.50 10.69 18.07
N GLN A 88 -5.01 9.67 18.77
CA GLN A 88 -3.72 9.67 19.47
C GLN A 88 -2.65 8.91 18.67
N ILE A 89 -2.96 7.66 18.29
CA ILE A 89 -1.99 6.73 17.69
C ILE A 89 -1.66 7.01 16.22
N LEU A 90 -2.48 7.78 15.51
CA LEU A 90 -2.23 8.24 14.12
C LEU A 90 -2.05 9.77 14.04
N ALA A 91 -1.89 10.42 15.18
CA ALA A 91 -1.75 11.88 15.22
C ALA A 91 -0.49 12.34 14.47
N ARG A 92 -0.62 13.41 13.70
CA ARG A 92 0.49 14.00 12.92
C ARG A 92 1.76 14.26 13.72
N HIS A 93 1.63 14.59 15.01
CA HIS A 93 2.75 14.91 15.91
C HIS A 93 3.32 13.66 16.62
N ASP A 94 2.70 12.48 16.45
CA ASP A 94 3.21 11.24 17.05
C ASP A 94 4.43 10.75 16.25
N PRO A 95 5.58 10.47 16.89
CA PRO A 95 6.75 9.92 16.22
C PRO A 95 6.50 8.59 15.50
N ASP A 96 5.52 7.80 15.95
CA ASP A 96 5.14 6.54 15.33
C ASP A 96 4.30 6.72 14.05
N ALA A 97 3.81 7.93 13.78
CA ALA A 97 3.16 8.29 12.53
C ALA A 97 4.13 8.41 11.34
N GLU A 98 5.44 8.50 11.60
CA GLU A 98 6.46 8.59 10.55
C GLU A 98 6.71 7.24 9.87
N VAL A 99 7.12 7.31 8.58
CA VAL A 99 7.58 6.13 7.82
C VAL A 99 8.79 5.53 8.52
N ILE A 100 8.89 4.20 8.53
CA ILE A 100 10.06 3.50 9.13
C ILE A 100 11.36 3.95 8.43
N GLU A 101 12.43 4.05 9.19
CA GLU A 101 13.73 4.54 8.70
C GLU A 101 14.25 3.72 7.50
N ALA A 102 14.04 2.40 7.53
CA ALA A 102 14.47 1.50 6.46
C ALA A 102 13.83 1.82 5.08
N LEU A 103 12.70 2.53 5.06
CA LEU A 103 11.95 2.92 3.86
C LEU A 103 11.75 4.45 3.78
N ALA A 104 12.52 5.24 4.51
CA ALA A 104 12.35 6.69 4.56
C ALA A 104 12.24 7.32 3.17
N PRO A 105 11.28 8.24 2.94
CA PRO A 105 11.18 8.98 1.68
C PRO A 105 12.48 9.71 1.35
N GLN A 106 12.83 9.76 0.06
CA GLN A 106 14.01 10.44 -0.45
C GLN A 106 13.62 11.73 -1.20
N PRO A 107 14.56 12.66 -1.43
CA PRO A 107 14.30 13.82 -2.28
C PRO A 107 13.79 13.41 -3.66
N GLY A 108 12.64 13.94 -4.05
CA GLY A 108 11.95 13.60 -5.30
C GLY A 108 10.75 12.66 -5.10
N ASP A 109 10.67 11.94 -3.98
CA ASP A 109 9.48 11.17 -3.61
C ASP A 109 8.34 12.12 -3.17
N VAL A 110 7.10 11.70 -3.41
CA VAL A 110 5.92 12.45 -2.95
C VAL A 110 5.35 11.79 -1.70
N VAL A 111 4.90 12.58 -0.74
CA VAL A 111 4.22 12.09 0.46
C VAL A 111 2.81 12.66 0.47
N VAL A 112 1.81 11.79 0.56
CA VAL A 112 0.39 12.13 0.64
C VAL A 112 -0.16 11.61 1.96
N ASP A 113 -0.69 12.50 2.78
CA ASP A 113 -1.39 12.13 4.01
C ASP A 113 -2.86 11.83 3.71
N LYS A 114 -3.37 10.73 4.22
CA LYS A 114 -4.77 10.30 4.08
C LYS A 114 -5.42 10.09 5.45
N LEU A 115 -6.71 10.43 5.54
CA LEU A 115 -7.52 10.29 6.76
C LEU A 115 -8.22 8.94 6.87
N PHE A 116 -8.35 8.22 5.75
CA PHE A 116 -9.09 6.97 5.64
C PHE A 116 -8.25 5.91 4.93
N TYR A 117 -8.86 4.76 4.63
CA TYR A 117 -8.14 3.61 4.07
C TYR A 117 -7.64 3.85 2.64
N SER A 118 -8.47 4.45 1.77
CA SER A 118 -8.08 4.73 0.40
C SER A 118 -7.09 5.89 0.31
N GLY A 119 -6.03 5.71 -0.49
CA GLY A 119 -5.12 6.78 -0.86
C GLY A 119 -5.75 7.86 -1.73
N PHE A 120 -6.90 7.58 -2.37
CA PHE A 120 -7.60 8.53 -3.24
C PHE A 120 -8.71 9.31 -2.53
N HIS A 121 -9.19 8.81 -1.39
CA HIS A 121 -10.34 9.41 -0.72
C HIS A 121 -9.96 10.69 0.02
N ASN A 122 -10.46 11.84 -0.43
CA ASN A 122 -10.19 13.16 0.14
C ASN A 122 -8.68 13.51 0.25
N THR A 123 -7.91 13.13 -0.77
CA THR A 123 -6.49 13.46 -0.90
C THR A 123 -6.21 14.08 -2.26
N ASP A 124 -5.00 14.55 -2.47
CA ASP A 124 -4.53 15.05 -3.76
C ASP A 124 -3.84 13.98 -4.63
N LEU A 125 -3.87 12.68 -4.24
CA LEU A 125 -3.18 11.60 -4.94
C LEU A 125 -3.53 11.57 -6.44
N ASP A 126 -4.82 11.61 -6.80
CA ASP A 126 -5.24 11.58 -8.21
C ASP A 126 -4.69 12.78 -9.00
N THR A 127 -4.70 13.96 -8.41
CA THR A 127 -4.13 15.17 -9.02
C THR A 127 -2.63 15.03 -9.23
N VAL A 128 -1.91 14.51 -8.25
CA VAL A 128 -0.46 14.29 -8.28
C VAL A 128 -0.08 13.29 -9.38
N LEU A 129 -0.82 12.18 -9.50
CA LEU A 129 -0.59 11.15 -10.52
C LEU A 129 -0.90 11.68 -11.92
N ARG A 130 -2.04 12.33 -12.13
CA ARG A 130 -2.43 12.88 -13.43
C ARG A 130 -1.53 14.02 -13.89
N ALA A 131 -1.02 14.85 -13.00
CA ALA A 131 -0.07 15.91 -13.33
C ALA A 131 1.24 15.39 -13.95
N ARG A 132 1.50 14.08 -13.84
CA ARG A 132 2.66 13.40 -14.44
C ARG A 132 2.26 12.32 -15.46
N ASP A 133 1.04 12.39 -16.00
CA ASP A 133 0.50 11.44 -16.98
C ASP A 133 0.59 9.96 -16.54
N VAL A 134 0.58 9.70 -15.23
CA VAL A 134 0.60 8.34 -14.69
C VAL A 134 -0.72 7.64 -15.06
N ASP A 135 -0.62 6.44 -15.65
CA ASP A 135 -1.74 5.56 -15.95
C ASP A 135 -1.62 4.19 -15.27
N THR A 136 -0.48 3.90 -14.66
CA THR A 136 -0.17 2.63 -14.03
C THR A 136 0.31 2.85 -12.60
N ILE A 137 -0.30 2.14 -11.63
CA ILE A 137 0.11 2.18 -10.23
C ILE A 137 0.52 0.79 -9.75
N ILE A 138 1.67 0.71 -9.07
CA ILE A 138 2.18 -0.48 -8.41
C ILE A 138 1.99 -0.28 -6.92
N VAL A 139 1.18 -1.12 -6.27
CA VAL A 139 0.80 -0.94 -4.86
C VAL A 139 1.50 -1.95 -3.97
N CYS A 140 2.16 -1.44 -2.93
CA CYS A 140 2.81 -2.24 -1.87
C CYS A 140 2.58 -1.60 -0.49
N GLY A 141 2.74 -2.37 0.58
CA GLY A 141 2.64 -1.88 1.97
C GLY A 141 1.67 -2.67 2.85
N THR A 142 0.93 -1.97 3.72
CA THR A 142 0.05 -2.59 4.73
C THR A 142 -1.23 -1.76 4.97
N VAL A 143 -2.33 -2.33 5.43
CA VAL A 143 -2.72 -3.75 5.53
C VAL A 143 -3.31 -4.18 4.20
N THR A 144 -2.95 -5.37 3.72
CA THR A 144 -3.31 -5.86 2.38
C THR A 144 -4.78 -5.68 2.03
N ASN A 145 -5.70 -6.21 2.84
CA ASN A 145 -7.14 -6.19 2.59
C ASN A 145 -7.85 -4.91 3.07
N VAL A 146 -7.12 -3.95 3.62
CA VAL A 146 -7.67 -2.68 4.13
C VAL A 146 -7.13 -1.53 3.27
N CYS A 147 -6.04 -0.88 3.68
CA CYS A 147 -5.54 0.31 3.00
C CYS A 147 -5.03 0.01 1.58
N CYS A 148 -4.31 -1.11 1.39
CA CYS A 148 -3.80 -1.47 0.07
C CYS A 148 -4.95 -1.81 -0.89
N GLU A 149 -5.82 -2.75 -0.54
CA GLU A 149 -6.93 -3.16 -1.41
C GLU A 149 -7.95 -2.04 -1.65
N THR A 150 -8.24 -1.20 -0.64
CA THR A 150 -9.12 -0.05 -0.84
C THR A 150 -8.52 0.95 -1.82
N THR A 151 -7.22 1.21 -1.73
CA THR A 151 -6.51 2.08 -2.69
C THR A 151 -6.48 1.47 -4.10
N ILE A 152 -6.28 0.15 -4.20
CA ILE A 152 -6.34 -0.61 -5.47
C ILE A 152 -7.72 -0.49 -6.11
N ARG A 153 -8.80 -0.74 -5.37
CA ARG A 153 -10.18 -0.62 -5.87
C ARG A 153 -10.48 0.78 -6.38
N ASP A 154 -10.14 1.77 -5.59
CA ASP A 154 -10.33 3.18 -5.98
C ASP A 154 -9.49 3.57 -7.20
N GLY A 155 -8.27 3.05 -7.32
CA GLY A 155 -7.41 3.23 -8.50
C GLY A 155 -8.03 2.60 -9.76
N ALA A 156 -8.50 1.36 -9.66
CA ALA A 156 -9.18 0.67 -10.76
C ALA A 156 -10.45 1.42 -11.21
N HIS A 157 -11.26 1.92 -10.28
CA HIS A 157 -12.45 2.73 -10.60
C HIS A 157 -12.11 4.09 -11.24
N ARG A 158 -10.86 4.55 -11.12
CA ARG A 158 -10.33 5.76 -11.78
C ARG A 158 -9.56 5.47 -13.06
N GLU A 159 -9.70 4.25 -13.59
CA GLU A 159 -9.08 3.80 -14.84
C GLU A 159 -7.54 3.70 -14.77
N TYR A 160 -6.94 3.56 -13.58
CA TYR A 160 -5.54 3.19 -13.47
C TYR A 160 -5.36 1.69 -13.73
N LYS A 161 -4.31 1.34 -14.46
CA LYS A 161 -3.77 -0.01 -14.52
C LYS A 161 -3.14 -0.32 -13.17
N VAL A 162 -3.72 -1.27 -12.43
CA VAL A 162 -3.28 -1.57 -11.07
C VAL A 162 -2.45 -2.84 -11.04
N ILE A 163 -1.29 -2.78 -10.42
CA ILE A 163 -0.39 -3.92 -10.17
C ILE A 163 -0.23 -4.06 -8.66
N ALA A 164 -0.67 -5.16 -8.09
CA ALA A 164 -0.45 -5.50 -6.68
C ALA A 164 0.71 -6.49 -6.55
N LEU A 165 1.54 -6.31 -5.52
CA LEU A 165 2.70 -7.16 -5.27
C LEU A 165 2.37 -8.19 -4.19
N SER A 166 2.41 -9.48 -4.56
CA SER A 166 2.07 -10.59 -3.65
C SER A 166 3.07 -10.77 -2.50
N ASP A 167 4.32 -10.35 -2.72
CA ASP A 167 5.45 -10.46 -1.79
C ASP A 167 5.85 -9.12 -1.14
N ALA A 168 5.11 -8.04 -1.42
CA ALA A 168 5.34 -6.71 -0.86
C ALA A 168 4.08 -6.06 -0.30
N ASN A 169 3.04 -6.84 0.00
CA ASN A 169 1.85 -6.44 0.75
C ASN A 169 1.70 -7.33 1.98
N ALA A 170 1.47 -6.75 3.16
CA ALA A 170 1.37 -7.46 4.43
C ALA A 170 -0.06 -7.44 4.98
N ALA A 171 -0.65 -8.64 5.13
CA ALA A 171 -1.91 -8.85 5.83
C ALA A 171 -1.69 -9.10 7.32
N MET A 172 -2.75 -9.04 8.11
CA MET A 172 -2.76 -9.36 9.55
C MET A 172 -3.75 -10.46 9.87
N ASP A 173 -3.55 -11.10 11.03
CA ASP A 173 -4.53 -12.03 11.60
C ASP A 173 -5.73 -11.26 12.16
N TYR A 174 -6.93 -11.80 11.99
CA TYR A 174 -8.14 -11.26 12.58
C TYR A 174 -8.68 -12.19 13.69
N PRO A 175 -9.05 -11.64 14.85
CA PRO A 175 -9.71 -12.43 15.90
C PRO A 175 -11.10 -12.87 15.43
N ASP A 176 -11.66 -13.85 16.14
CA ASP A 176 -13.06 -14.21 15.92
C ASP A 176 -13.98 -13.07 16.36
N VAL A 177 -14.70 -12.53 15.39
CA VAL A 177 -15.73 -11.49 15.57
C VAL A 177 -17.13 -12.03 15.26
N GLY A 178 -17.31 -13.36 15.37
CA GLY A 178 -18.57 -14.06 15.11
C GLY A 178 -18.58 -14.88 13.82
N PHE A 179 -17.45 -14.90 13.06
CA PHE A 179 -17.29 -15.65 11.81
C PHE A 179 -16.09 -16.61 11.83
N GLY A 180 -15.50 -16.83 13.00
CA GLY A 180 -14.23 -17.53 13.18
C GLY A 180 -13.02 -16.62 13.00
N ALA A 181 -11.90 -16.99 13.62
CA ALA A 181 -10.63 -16.29 13.42
C ALA A 181 -10.10 -16.52 12.00
N VAL A 182 -9.46 -15.50 11.40
CA VAL A 182 -8.94 -15.58 10.05
C VAL A 182 -7.43 -15.30 10.08
N SER A 183 -6.64 -16.23 9.50
CA SER A 183 -5.19 -16.08 9.44
C SER A 183 -4.76 -15.01 8.44
N ALA A 184 -3.64 -14.34 8.69
CA ALA A 184 -3.03 -13.40 7.74
C ALA A 184 -2.75 -14.07 6.36
N GLU A 185 -2.47 -15.38 6.34
CA GLU A 185 -2.26 -16.13 5.10
C GLU A 185 -3.55 -16.25 4.28
N ASP A 186 -4.67 -16.56 4.93
CA ASP A 186 -5.98 -16.64 4.25
C ASP A 186 -6.44 -15.26 3.77
N VAL A 187 -6.25 -14.22 4.58
CA VAL A 187 -6.51 -12.84 4.19
C VAL A 187 -5.70 -12.46 2.94
N GLN A 188 -4.39 -12.70 2.96
CA GLN A 188 -3.51 -12.43 1.83
C GLN A 188 -3.96 -13.18 0.57
N ARG A 189 -4.22 -14.47 0.70
CA ARG A 189 -4.64 -15.33 -0.41
C ARG A 189 -5.95 -14.85 -1.03
N ILE A 190 -6.95 -14.53 -0.22
CA ILE A 190 -8.26 -14.06 -0.69
C ILE A 190 -8.12 -12.69 -1.37
N SER A 191 -7.43 -11.73 -0.75
CA SER A 191 -7.22 -10.40 -1.34
C SER A 191 -6.48 -10.47 -2.67
N MET A 192 -5.34 -11.18 -2.73
CA MET A 192 -4.59 -11.31 -3.99
C MET A 192 -5.39 -12.02 -5.08
N THR A 193 -6.21 -13.02 -4.72
CA THR A 193 -7.11 -13.69 -5.67
C THR A 193 -8.17 -12.72 -6.20
N THR A 194 -8.80 -11.94 -5.32
CA THR A 194 -9.81 -10.95 -5.72
C THR A 194 -9.21 -9.88 -6.62
N ILE A 195 -8.03 -9.36 -6.26
CA ILE A 195 -7.34 -8.36 -7.08
C ILE A 195 -7.00 -8.92 -8.47
N ALA A 196 -6.43 -10.12 -8.52
CA ALA A 196 -6.04 -10.77 -9.78
C ALA A 196 -7.22 -11.07 -10.70
N TYR A 197 -8.38 -11.35 -10.14
CA TYR A 197 -9.56 -11.75 -10.90
C TYR A 197 -10.43 -10.56 -11.33
N GLU A 198 -10.54 -9.50 -10.49
CA GLU A 198 -11.53 -8.43 -10.68
C GLU A 198 -10.91 -7.04 -10.93
N LEU A 199 -9.66 -6.78 -10.47
CA LEU A 199 -9.20 -5.40 -10.35
C LEU A 199 -7.94 -5.08 -11.17
N GLY A 200 -7.05 -6.07 -11.37
CA GLY A 200 -5.79 -5.80 -12.05
C GLY A 200 -4.80 -6.95 -12.01
N GLU A 201 -3.54 -6.62 -12.18
CA GLU A 201 -2.45 -7.59 -12.18
C GLU A 201 -1.97 -7.88 -10.75
N VAL A 202 -1.71 -9.15 -10.45
CA VAL A 202 -0.95 -9.57 -9.27
C VAL A 202 0.32 -10.26 -9.73
N THR A 203 1.46 -9.76 -9.25
CA THR A 203 2.78 -10.31 -9.59
C THR A 203 3.75 -10.19 -8.40
N THR A 204 5.03 -10.44 -8.62
CA THR A 204 6.08 -10.33 -7.60
C THR A 204 6.91 -9.07 -7.78
N THR A 205 7.57 -8.65 -6.70
CA THR A 205 8.56 -7.57 -6.73
C THR A 205 9.67 -7.84 -7.75
N ALA A 206 10.15 -9.07 -7.85
CA ALA A 206 11.21 -9.45 -8.78
C ALA A 206 10.80 -9.25 -10.24
N ASP A 207 9.58 -9.64 -10.62
CA ASP A 207 9.04 -9.46 -11.96
C ASP A 207 8.93 -7.97 -12.33
N VAL A 208 8.36 -7.16 -11.42
CA VAL A 208 8.23 -5.72 -11.64
C VAL A 208 9.59 -5.04 -11.80
N ILE A 209 10.57 -5.37 -10.97
CA ILE A 209 11.93 -4.85 -11.07
C ILE A 209 12.53 -5.17 -12.45
N GLN A 210 12.45 -6.41 -12.88
CA GLN A 210 12.94 -6.83 -14.20
C GLN A 210 12.28 -6.04 -15.33
N ARG A 211 10.97 -5.78 -15.24
CA ARG A 211 10.22 -5.01 -16.26
C ARG A 211 10.57 -3.53 -16.26
N ILE A 212 10.86 -2.94 -15.10
CA ILE A 212 11.36 -1.56 -15.01
C ILE A 212 12.76 -1.43 -15.61
N GLU A 213 13.67 -2.38 -15.31
CA GLU A 213 15.05 -2.38 -15.80
C GLU A 213 15.15 -2.64 -17.32
N SER A 214 14.12 -3.25 -17.89
CA SER A 214 14.06 -3.60 -19.32
C SER A 214 13.34 -2.56 -20.19
N ALA A 215 12.75 -1.51 -19.58
CA ALA A 215 11.95 -0.48 -20.25
C ALA A 215 12.79 0.73 -20.65
#